data_f91c0f2be5c6071b201de8f72111cb74
#
_entry.id   f91c0f2be5c6071b201de8f72111cb74
#
_cell.length_a   1.000
_cell.length_b   1.000
_cell.length_c   1.000
_cell.angle_alpha   90.00
_cell.angle_beta   90.00
_cell.angle_gamma   90.00
#
_symmetry.space_group_name_H-M   'P 1'
#
loop_
_entity.id
_entity.type
_entity.pdbx_description
1 polymer ?
#
loop_
_entity_poly.entity_id
_entity_poly.type
_entity_poly.pdbx_seq_one_letter_code
_entity_poly.pdbx_strand_id
1 'polypeptide(L)'
;METNPVRIKELLEKINNHNTKRQALCNVVYEDCKKMLSNYNLSKTPAIILQSDNWDHGILGIACSRLVEEYNRPVFLFSNHNGELKGSARSIPDINIHHILQSLQDILEVFGGHKVAAGLTLKEKNFVEFKNRVCSFIYENINDRVFIPIEYYDAELKVSNLTPKLIKDLKLLEPCGSDNPKPRFLIKTQNAQIMPLKNSPAHANMVVGKKLYLIFFHYFKQHAKLNFGKEYHFIFELQDESKNCYKGVIKNFTSDVDVKDSAKNYIDAFSIKQIEFLKTKNKNIAVYENYEKKNILEFIMNCKSTIFGTCFITYNFNNYKEFISSYDLSNIYEYNIYSTTNTGFNAIFVSPNDLNFVKSYKNIIFLDAIYDESFIRKINQISDAKIFVPNDLTSEKNIFKSINLDRKFARYIYSNLLNFEGNQYASCLSVYTKIIKENKINITINNFLFYFEVFKELNIINVEEEDGFFVYKINKSIKSDLFNSSIYNYVRLLNKIS
;
A
#
# COMPACT_ATOMS: atom_id res chain seq x y z
N MET A 1 -41.43 -6.51 22.73
CA MET A 1 -40.11 -5.95 23.12
C MET A 1 -39.90 -6.24 24.59
N GLU A 2 -38.67 -6.63 24.96
CA GLU A 2 -38.33 -6.82 26.38
C GLU A 2 -38.27 -5.43 27.08
N THR A 3 -38.93 -5.31 28.22
CA THR A 3 -39.04 -4.04 28.97
C THR A 3 -38.38 -4.09 30.36
N ASN A 4 -38.00 -5.29 30.82
CA ASN A 4 -37.32 -5.46 32.10
C ASN A 4 -35.85 -4.99 32.01
N PRO A 5 -35.43 -3.93 32.73
CA PRO A 5 -34.07 -3.37 32.64
C PRO A 5 -32.98 -4.37 32.99
N VAL A 6 -33.20 -5.28 33.94
CA VAL A 6 -32.22 -6.30 34.33
C VAL A 6 -32.02 -7.29 33.19
N ARG A 7 -33.10 -7.75 32.59
CA ARG A 7 -33.07 -8.67 31.49
C ARG A 7 -32.46 -8.05 30.23
N ILE A 8 -32.77 -6.77 29.96
CA ILE A 8 -32.12 -6.02 28.87
C ILE A 8 -30.60 -5.97 29.06
N LYS A 9 -30.12 -5.68 30.26
CA LYS A 9 -28.69 -5.62 30.59
C LYS A 9 -28.03 -6.98 30.37
N GLU A 10 -28.58 -8.06 30.84
CA GLU A 10 -28.08 -9.42 30.64
C GLU A 10 -27.99 -9.79 29.14
N LEU A 11 -29.00 -9.46 28.36
CA LEU A 11 -29.03 -9.71 26.92
C LEU A 11 -28.00 -8.88 26.19
N LEU A 12 -27.82 -7.60 26.56
CA LEU A 12 -26.77 -6.74 25.99
C LEU A 12 -25.35 -7.28 26.28
N GLU A 13 -25.10 -7.74 27.52
CA GLU A 13 -23.81 -8.35 27.86
C GLU A 13 -23.56 -9.62 27.06
N LYS A 14 -24.56 -10.48 26.89
CA LYS A 14 -24.46 -11.68 26.03
C LYS A 14 -24.15 -11.34 24.58
N ILE A 15 -24.90 -10.39 24.00
CA ILE A 15 -24.69 -9.94 22.62
C ILE A 15 -23.29 -9.35 22.45
N ASN A 16 -22.84 -8.52 23.38
CA ASN A 16 -21.51 -7.93 23.34
C ASN A 16 -20.41 -9.01 23.41
N ASN A 17 -20.55 -9.99 24.29
CA ASN A 17 -19.61 -11.10 24.42
C ASN A 17 -19.54 -11.94 23.13
N HIS A 18 -20.71 -12.26 22.53
CA HIS A 18 -20.74 -12.96 21.24
C HIS A 18 -20.13 -12.12 20.11
N ASN A 19 -20.39 -10.83 20.07
CA ASN A 19 -19.81 -9.94 19.08
C ASN A 19 -18.30 -9.82 19.21
N THR A 20 -17.77 -9.72 20.43
CA THR A 20 -16.32 -9.69 20.69
C THR A 20 -15.65 -11.01 20.25
N LYS A 21 -16.25 -12.16 20.56
CA LYS A 21 -15.76 -13.46 20.10
C LYS A 21 -15.77 -13.55 18.58
N ARG A 22 -16.88 -13.15 17.94
CA ARG A 22 -17.02 -13.14 16.49
C ARG A 22 -15.94 -12.27 15.83
N GLN A 23 -15.67 -11.07 16.37
CA GLN A 23 -14.63 -10.17 15.85
C GLN A 23 -13.25 -10.80 15.99
N ALA A 24 -12.93 -11.42 17.12
CA ALA A 24 -11.65 -12.10 17.32
C ALA A 24 -11.45 -13.25 16.33
N LEU A 25 -12.45 -14.11 16.15
CA LEU A 25 -12.40 -15.23 15.18
C LEU A 25 -12.25 -14.72 13.75
N CYS A 26 -13.00 -13.66 13.38
CA CYS A 26 -12.88 -13.05 12.05
C CYS A 26 -11.46 -12.50 11.79
N ASN A 27 -10.83 -11.90 12.80
CA ASN A 27 -9.46 -11.42 12.67
C ASN A 27 -8.47 -12.58 12.49
N VAL A 28 -8.65 -13.70 13.19
CA VAL A 28 -7.81 -14.90 13.01
C VAL A 28 -7.89 -15.39 11.55
N VAL A 29 -9.11 -15.59 11.03
CA VAL A 29 -9.29 -16.03 9.63
C VAL A 29 -8.68 -15.05 8.65
N TYR A 30 -8.89 -13.74 8.86
CA TYR A 30 -8.34 -12.72 7.99
C TYR A 30 -6.80 -12.73 7.98
N GLU A 31 -6.15 -12.82 9.15
CA GLU A 31 -4.69 -12.87 9.25
C GLU A 31 -4.11 -14.16 8.64
N ASP A 32 -4.81 -15.29 8.81
CA ASP A 32 -4.41 -16.55 8.16
C ASP A 32 -4.50 -16.44 6.63
N CYS A 33 -5.58 -15.86 6.11
CA CYS A 33 -5.69 -15.57 4.68
C CYS A 33 -4.53 -14.69 4.19
N LYS A 34 -4.16 -13.64 4.93
CA LYS A 34 -3.04 -12.76 4.59
C LYS A 34 -1.71 -13.53 4.53
N LYS A 35 -1.45 -14.41 5.49
CA LYS A 35 -0.27 -15.28 5.48
C LYS A 35 -0.27 -16.21 4.27
N MET A 36 -1.40 -16.83 3.93
CA MET A 36 -1.50 -17.66 2.74
C MET A 36 -1.27 -16.85 1.46
N LEU A 37 -1.85 -15.65 1.37
CA LEU A 37 -1.72 -14.76 0.21
C LEU A 37 -0.30 -14.19 0.05
N SER A 38 0.50 -14.12 1.10
CA SER A 38 1.90 -13.66 0.99
C SER A 38 2.76 -14.53 0.07
N ASN A 39 2.36 -15.80 -0.12
CA ASN A 39 3.00 -16.75 -1.03
C ASN A 39 2.25 -16.92 -2.36
N TYR A 40 1.20 -16.11 -2.59
CA TYR A 40 0.33 -16.24 -3.75
C TYR A 40 0.75 -15.29 -4.85
N ASN A 41 0.82 -15.80 -6.07
CA ASN A 41 1.00 -14.91 -7.23
C ASN A 41 -0.36 -14.29 -7.61
N LEU A 42 -0.69 -13.16 -6.99
CA LEU A 42 -1.96 -12.46 -7.20
C LEU A 42 -2.18 -12.00 -8.64
N SER A 43 -1.12 -11.87 -9.44
CA SER A 43 -1.24 -11.52 -10.87
C SER A 43 -1.78 -12.65 -11.74
N LYS A 44 -1.72 -13.89 -11.24
CA LYS A 44 -2.22 -15.08 -11.95
C LYS A 44 -3.57 -15.56 -11.42
N THR A 45 -4.15 -14.86 -10.44
CA THR A 45 -5.35 -15.30 -9.75
C THR A 45 -6.39 -14.20 -9.71
N PRO A 46 -7.32 -14.16 -10.66
CA PRO A 46 -8.38 -13.15 -10.73
C PRO A 46 -9.40 -13.30 -9.59
N ALA A 47 -9.34 -14.38 -8.81
CA ALA A 47 -10.13 -14.60 -7.61
C ALA A 47 -9.27 -15.17 -6.48
N ILE A 48 -9.54 -14.79 -5.24
CA ILE A 48 -8.93 -15.37 -4.04
C ILE A 48 -9.75 -16.60 -3.63
N ILE A 49 -9.13 -17.78 -3.64
CA ILE A 49 -9.80 -19.04 -3.31
C ILE A 49 -8.93 -19.81 -2.32
N LEU A 50 -9.37 -19.88 -1.07
CA LEU A 50 -8.60 -20.43 0.04
C LEU A 50 -9.47 -21.40 0.86
N GLN A 51 -8.82 -22.37 1.52
CA GLN A 51 -9.48 -23.29 2.44
C GLN A 51 -8.62 -23.52 3.68
N SER A 52 -9.27 -23.84 4.80
CA SER A 52 -8.62 -24.30 6.03
C SER A 52 -9.57 -25.13 6.88
N ASP A 53 -9.02 -26.13 7.55
CA ASP A 53 -9.75 -26.97 8.51
C ASP A 53 -10.05 -26.24 9.82
N ASN A 54 -9.30 -25.17 10.09
CA ASN A 54 -9.37 -24.43 11.35
C ASN A 54 -10.34 -23.24 11.32
N TRP A 55 -11.01 -22.99 10.21
CA TRP A 55 -11.92 -21.85 10.10
C TRP A 55 -13.34 -22.20 10.47
N ASP A 56 -14.00 -21.34 11.22
CA ASP A 56 -15.43 -21.44 11.51
C ASP A 56 -16.23 -20.95 10.30
N HIS A 57 -17.12 -21.80 9.81
CA HIS A 57 -17.98 -21.49 8.66
C HIS A 57 -18.82 -20.22 8.87
N GLY A 58 -19.30 -19.99 10.09
CA GLY A 58 -20.18 -18.86 10.41
C GLY A 58 -19.57 -17.47 10.22
N ILE A 59 -18.24 -17.37 10.12
CA ILE A 59 -17.53 -16.09 9.98
C ILE A 59 -16.91 -15.87 8.60
N LEU A 60 -16.86 -16.90 7.74
CA LEU A 60 -16.21 -16.81 6.45
C LEU A 60 -16.73 -15.66 5.59
N GLY A 61 -18.04 -15.42 5.60
CA GLY A 61 -18.66 -14.35 4.82
C GLY A 61 -18.15 -12.96 5.19
N ILE A 62 -17.84 -12.73 6.46
CA ILE A 62 -17.28 -11.45 6.94
C ILE A 62 -15.83 -11.30 6.50
N ALA A 63 -15.04 -12.38 6.62
CA ALA A 63 -13.65 -12.39 6.17
C ALA A 63 -13.56 -12.20 4.65
N CYS A 64 -14.44 -12.86 3.86
CA CYS A 64 -14.56 -12.63 2.42
C CYS A 64 -14.79 -11.15 2.08
N SER A 65 -15.74 -10.49 2.76
CA SER A 65 -16.02 -9.07 2.50
C SER A 65 -14.79 -8.19 2.71
N ARG A 66 -14.07 -8.39 3.82
CA ARG A 66 -12.84 -7.64 4.11
C ARG A 66 -11.75 -7.85 3.03
N LEU A 67 -11.60 -9.08 2.55
CA LEU A 67 -10.63 -9.38 1.49
C LEU A 67 -11.07 -8.81 0.15
N VAL A 68 -12.37 -8.80 -0.18
CA VAL A 68 -12.89 -8.12 -1.38
C VAL A 68 -12.59 -6.64 -1.34
N GLU A 69 -12.83 -5.98 -0.20
CA GLU A 69 -12.52 -4.55 -0.02
C GLU A 69 -11.03 -4.25 -0.19
N GLU A 70 -10.15 -5.13 0.29
CA GLU A 70 -8.71 -4.92 0.22
C GLU A 70 -8.12 -5.25 -1.15
N TYR A 71 -8.56 -6.38 -1.77
CA TYR A 71 -7.95 -6.91 -2.99
C TYR A 71 -8.75 -6.63 -4.27
N ASN A 72 -9.93 -6.04 -4.13
CA ASN A 72 -10.87 -5.70 -5.22
C ASN A 72 -11.05 -6.82 -6.24
N ARG A 73 -11.35 -8.04 -5.75
CA ARG A 73 -11.62 -9.23 -6.56
C ARG A 73 -12.52 -10.22 -5.85
N PRO A 74 -13.17 -11.16 -6.57
CA PRO A 74 -13.97 -12.22 -5.96
C PRO A 74 -13.15 -13.03 -4.96
N VAL A 75 -13.77 -13.37 -3.83
CA VAL A 75 -13.18 -14.16 -2.75
C VAL A 75 -14.09 -15.33 -2.40
N PHE A 76 -13.50 -16.51 -2.34
CA PHE A 76 -14.15 -17.77 -1.93
C PHE A 76 -13.32 -18.35 -0.78
N LEU A 77 -13.90 -18.44 0.40
CA LEU A 77 -13.26 -19.07 1.57
C LEU A 77 -14.04 -20.31 1.97
N PHE A 78 -13.32 -21.37 2.26
CA PHE A 78 -13.88 -22.66 2.63
C PHE A 78 -13.39 -23.14 3.99
N SER A 79 -14.30 -23.74 4.74
CA SER A 79 -14.04 -24.50 5.96
C SER A 79 -14.23 -25.98 5.63
N ASN A 80 -13.25 -26.81 5.95
CA ASN A 80 -13.30 -28.26 5.70
C ASN A 80 -13.90 -29.00 6.91
N HIS A 81 -14.90 -29.82 6.65
CA HIS A 81 -15.51 -30.70 7.63
C HIS A 81 -15.58 -32.11 7.05
N ASN A 82 -14.63 -32.97 7.43
CA ASN A 82 -14.59 -34.39 7.03
C ASN A 82 -14.63 -34.61 5.49
N GLY A 83 -13.89 -33.81 4.74
CA GLY A 83 -13.81 -33.89 3.28
C GLY A 83 -14.93 -33.17 2.53
N GLU A 84 -15.82 -32.48 3.25
CA GLU A 84 -16.82 -31.58 2.70
C GLU A 84 -16.39 -30.11 2.96
N LEU A 85 -16.25 -29.34 1.90
CA LEU A 85 -15.88 -27.93 1.96
C LEU A 85 -17.13 -27.05 1.94
N LYS A 86 -17.45 -26.41 3.07
CA LYS A 86 -18.52 -25.41 3.16
C LYS A 86 -17.92 -24.02 2.99
N GLY A 87 -18.38 -23.29 1.97
CA GLY A 87 -17.80 -22.03 1.55
C GLY A 87 -18.75 -20.85 1.63
N SER A 88 -18.14 -19.69 1.81
CA SER A 88 -18.77 -18.39 1.58
C SER A 88 -18.03 -17.67 0.49
N ALA A 89 -18.76 -16.96 -0.37
CA ALA A 89 -18.21 -16.18 -1.45
C ALA A 89 -18.70 -14.73 -1.41
N ARG A 90 -17.83 -13.80 -1.78
CA ARG A 90 -18.12 -12.37 -1.97
C ARG A 90 -17.46 -11.87 -3.23
N SER A 91 -18.07 -10.89 -3.88
CA SER A 91 -17.55 -10.30 -5.12
C SER A 91 -17.60 -8.79 -5.13
N ILE A 92 -16.87 -8.22 -6.07
CA ILE A 92 -17.05 -6.84 -6.51
C ILE A 92 -18.36 -6.70 -7.31
N PRO A 93 -18.97 -5.50 -7.37
CA PRO A 93 -20.30 -5.29 -7.98
C PRO A 93 -20.44 -5.76 -9.42
N ASP A 94 -19.37 -5.69 -10.21
CA ASP A 94 -19.40 -5.99 -11.63
C ASP A 94 -19.19 -7.47 -11.97
N ILE A 95 -18.85 -8.31 -10.98
CA ILE A 95 -18.68 -9.74 -11.17
C ILE A 95 -19.80 -10.52 -10.48
N ASN A 96 -20.61 -11.21 -11.27
CA ASN A 96 -21.72 -12.01 -10.78
C ASN A 96 -21.26 -13.41 -10.33
N ILE A 97 -21.11 -13.59 -9.00
CA ILE A 97 -20.73 -14.88 -8.40
C ILE A 97 -21.74 -15.98 -8.73
N HIS A 98 -23.04 -15.68 -8.72
CA HIS A 98 -24.07 -16.69 -9.02
C HIS A 98 -23.88 -17.28 -10.43
N HIS A 99 -23.55 -16.45 -11.41
CA HIS A 99 -23.24 -16.90 -12.77
C HIS A 99 -22.00 -17.81 -12.81
N ILE A 100 -20.96 -17.46 -12.06
CA ILE A 100 -19.76 -18.31 -11.94
C ILE A 100 -20.15 -19.66 -11.35
N LEU A 101 -20.87 -19.68 -10.23
CA LEU A 101 -21.28 -20.94 -9.58
C LEU A 101 -22.20 -21.78 -10.44
N GLN A 102 -23.09 -21.16 -11.21
CA GLN A 102 -23.97 -21.84 -12.14
C GLN A 102 -23.19 -22.57 -13.24
N SER A 103 -22.10 -21.99 -13.74
CA SER A 103 -21.23 -22.65 -14.73
C SER A 103 -20.43 -23.85 -14.17
N LEU A 104 -20.38 -23.98 -12.85
CA LEU A 104 -19.66 -25.04 -12.13
C LEU A 104 -20.58 -26.00 -11.38
N GLN A 105 -21.89 -25.99 -11.68
CA GLN A 105 -22.88 -26.76 -10.94
C GLN A 105 -22.60 -28.28 -10.92
N ASP A 106 -21.88 -28.78 -11.90
CA ASP A 106 -21.51 -30.20 -12.04
C ASP A 106 -20.51 -30.69 -10.98
N ILE A 107 -19.75 -29.81 -10.37
CA ILE A 107 -18.76 -30.11 -9.31
C ILE A 107 -19.17 -29.61 -7.92
N LEU A 108 -20.31 -28.92 -7.82
CA LEU A 108 -20.85 -28.37 -6.57
C LEU A 108 -21.94 -29.29 -6.03
N GLU A 109 -21.95 -29.53 -4.72
CA GLU A 109 -23.03 -30.27 -4.05
C GLU A 109 -24.26 -29.37 -3.85
N VAL A 110 -24.02 -28.15 -3.36
CA VAL A 110 -25.03 -27.12 -3.11
C VAL A 110 -24.45 -25.75 -3.35
N PHE A 111 -25.20 -24.87 -3.97
CA PHE A 111 -24.87 -23.44 -4.01
C PHE A 111 -26.14 -22.59 -4.05
N GLY A 112 -26.00 -21.33 -3.60
CA GLY A 112 -27.09 -20.36 -3.66
C GLY A 112 -26.62 -18.99 -3.21
N GLY A 113 -27.35 -17.96 -3.64
CA GLY A 113 -27.02 -16.59 -3.30
C GLY A 113 -27.43 -15.58 -4.37
N HIS A 114 -26.81 -14.44 -4.31
CA HIS A 114 -27.06 -13.28 -5.19
C HIS A 114 -25.81 -12.91 -5.98
N LYS A 115 -25.89 -11.85 -6.78
CA LYS A 115 -24.81 -11.34 -7.64
C LYS A 115 -23.46 -11.21 -6.90
N VAL A 116 -23.45 -10.66 -5.68
CA VAL A 116 -22.22 -10.31 -4.95
C VAL A 116 -21.95 -11.16 -3.71
N ALA A 117 -22.84 -12.07 -3.36
CA ALA A 117 -22.70 -12.90 -2.16
C ALA A 117 -23.34 -14.27 -2.38
N ALA A 118 -22.64 -15.34 -2.07
CA ALA A 118 -23.15 -16.70 -2.18
C ALA A 118 -22.58 -17.62 -1.10
N GLY A 119 -23.33 -18.71 -0.82
CA GLY A 119 -22.86 -19.86 -0.10
C GLY A 119 -22.74 -21.04 -1.05
N LEU A 120 -21.82 -21.96 -0.78
CA LEU A 120 -21.60 -23.13 -1.62
C LEU A 120 -20.97 -24.27 -0.82
N THR A 121 -21.17 -25.48 -1.32
CA THR A 121 -20.57 -26.70 -0.76
C THR A 121 -20.01 -27.55 -1.89
N LEU A 122 -18.82 -28.09 -1.71
CA LEU A 122 -18.20 -29.03 -2.65
C LEU A 122 -17.39 -30.10 -1.91
N LYS A 123 -17.10 -31.22 -2.57
CA LYS A 123 -16.18 -32.22 -2.04
C LYS A 123 -14.74 -31.71 -2.14
N GLU A 124 -13.93 -31.96 -1.12
CA GLU A 124 -12.54 -31.54 -1.07
C GLU A 124 -11.73 -31.94 -2.32
N LYS A 125 -11.97 -33.15 -2.85
CA LYS A 125 -11.32 -33.61 -4.08
C LYS A 125 -11.56 -32.72 -5.30
N ASN A 126 -12.64 -31.94 -5.32
CA ASN A 126 -12.98 -31.03 -6.41
C ASN A 126 -12.40 -29.63 -6.22
N PHE A 127 -11.71 -29.35 -5.11
CA PHE A 127 -11.25 -28.00 -4.78
C PHE A 127 -10.27 -27.40 -5.81
N VAL A 128 -9.32 -28.21 -6.27
CA VAL A 128 -8.33 -27.76 -7.27
C VAL A 128 -9.01 -27.48 -8.61
N GLU A 129 -9.93 -28.34 -9.03
CA GLU A 129 -10.72 -28.15 -10.24
C GLU A 129 -11.60 -26.90 -10.14
N PHE A 130 -12.30 -26.72 -9.00
CA PHE A 130 -13.09 -25.52 -8.73
C PHE A 130 -12.27 -24.26 -8.89
N LYS A 131 -11.09 -24.21 -8.27
CA LYS A 131 -10.18 -23.06 -8.34
C LYS A 131 -9.78 -22.75 -9.79
N ASN A 132 -9.39 -23.75 -10.55
CA ASN A 132 -8.96 -23.58 -11.93
C ASN A 132 -10.12 -23.10 -12.81
N ARG A 133 -11.30 -23.71 -12.68
CA ARG A 133 -12.49 -23.35 -13.49
C ARG A 133 -13.02 -21.96 -13.17
N VAL A 134 -13.02 -21.54 -11.89
CA VAL A 134 -13.38 -20.16 -11.50
C VAL A 134 -12.42 -19.16 -12.17
N CYS A 135 -11.11 -19.41 -12.09
CA CYS A 135 -10.13 -18.52 -12.71
C CYS A 135 -10.28 -18.48 -14.24
N SER A 136 -10.45 -19.62 -14.90
CA SER A 136 -10.68 -19.69 -16.35
C SER A 136 -11.95 -18.94 -16.76
N PHE A 137 -13.06 -19.17 -16.04
CA PHE A 137 -14.30 -18.45 -16.31
C PHE A 137 -14.14 -16.93 -16.27
N ILE A 138 -13.43 -16.44 -15.23
CA ILE A 138 -13.19 -14.99 -15.09
C ILE A 138 -12.33 -14.49 -16.24
N TYR A 139 -11.23 -15.16 -16.58
CA TYR A 139 -10.35 -14.75 -17.69
C TYR A 139 -11.05 -14.74 -19.05
N GLU A 140 -11.98 -15.65 -19.28
CA GLU A 140 -12.66 -15.78 -20.57
C GLU A 140 -13.85 -14.83 -20.71
N ASN A 141 -14.54 -14.51 -19.61
CA ASN A 141 -15.84 -13.84 -19.66
C ASN A 141 -15.87 -12.44 -19.03
N ILE A 142 -14.82 -12.06 -18.28
CA ILE A 142 -14.82 -10.81 -17.53
C ILE A 142 -13.77 -9.87 -18.09
N ASN A 143 -14.17 -8.64 -18.37
CA ASN A 143 -13.25 -7.59 -18.79
C ASN A 143 -12.37 -7.16 -17.59
N ASP A 144 -11.07 -7.15 -17.77
CA ASP A 144 -10.10 -6.79 -16.74
C ASP A 144 -10.36 -5.42 -16.09
N ARG A 145 -10.98 -4.49 -16.81
CA ARG A 145 -11.30 -3.15 -16.29
C ARG A 145 -12.23 -3.14 -15.08
N VAL A 146 -13.06 -4.18 -14.89
CA VAL A 146 -13.95 -4.28 -13.73
C VAL A 146 -13.18 -4.43 -12.40
N PHE A 147 -11.92 -4.86 -12.46
CA PHE A 147 -11.06 -4.96 -11.28
C PHE A 147 -10.44 -3.63 -10.85
N ILE A 148 -10.57 -2.58 -11.66
CA ILE A 148 -10.12 -1.23 -11.28
C ILE A 148 -11.15 -0.64 -10.33
N PRO A 149 -10.81 -0.34 -9.06
CA PRO A 149 -11.77 0.25 -8.15
C PRO A 149 -12.10 1.67 -8.61
N ILE A 150 -13.38 1.89 -8.89
CA ILE A 150 -13.93 3.20 -9.26
C ILE A 150 -14.72 3.71 -8.07
N GLU A 151 -14.39 4.90 -7.61
CA GLU A 151 -15.12 5.59 -6.56
C GLU A 151 -15.93 6.74 -7.15
N TYR A 152 -17.19 6.78 -6.78
CA TYR A 152 -18.12 7.82 -7.23
C TYR A 152 -18.34 8.83 -6.11
N TYR A 153 -18.51 10.09 -6.52
CA TYR A 153 -18.97 11.15 -5.64
C TYR A 153 -20.05 11.98 -6.36
N ASP A 154 -20.97 12.55 -5.60
CA ASP A 154 -22.11 13.28 -6.15
C ASP A 154 -21.77 14.75 -6.45
N ALA A 155 -20.92 15.35 -5.61
CA ALA A 155 -20.51 16.74 -5.82
C ALA A 155 -19.14 17.04 -5.18
N GLU A 156 -18.41 18.00 -5.78
CA GLU A 156 -17.23 18.61 -5.16
C GLU A 156 -17.66 19.72 -4.20
N LEU A 157 -17.18 19.66 -2.94
CA LEU A 157 -17.46 20.66 -1.92
C LEU A 157 -16.19 21.42 -1.55
N LYS A 158 -16.33 22.74 -1.41
CA LYS A 158 -15.38 23.59 -0.69
C LYS A 158 -15.87 23.80 0.75
N VAL A 159 -14.96 24.07 1.67
CA VAL A 159 -15.33 24.35 3.08
C VAL A 159 -16.34 25.50 3.18
N SER A 160 -16.30 26.47 2.25
CA SER A 160 -17.27 27.58 2.15
C SER A 160 -18.70 27.14 1.81
N ASN A 161 -18.88 25.99 1.15
CA ASN A 161 -20.21 25.46 0.79
C ASN A 161 -20.91 24.78 1.97
N LEU A 162 -20.17 24.51 3.06
CA LEU A 162 -20.74 23.89 4.25
C LEU A 162 -21.60 24.89 5.02
N THR A 163 -22.91 24.68 4.98
CA THR A 163 -23.92 25.51 5.63
C THR A 163 -24.93 24.63 6.37
N PRO A 164 -25.58 25.14 7.43
CA PRO A 164 -26.67 24.41 8.10
C PRO A 164 -27.81 24.04 7.13
N LYS A 165 -28.05 24.88 6.12
CA LYS A 165 -29.03 24.58 5.09
C LYS A 165 -28.67 23.32 4.31
N LEU A 166 -27.42 23.15 3.89
CA LEU A 166 -26.97 21.95 3.20
C LEU A 166 -27.28 20.67 4.00
N ILE A 167 -26.98 20.67 5.30
CA ILE A 167 -27.26 19.51 6.16
C ILE A 167 -28.77 19.23 6.25
N LYS A 168 -29.58 20.29 6.33
CA LYS A 168 -31.04 20.15 6.35
C LYS A 168 -31.56 19.58 5.05
N ASP A 169 -31.04 20.06 3.92
CA ASP A 169 -31.45 19.60 2.60
C ASP A 169 -31.03 18.13 2.37
N LEU A 170 -29.84 17.72 2.83
CA LEU A 170 -29.40 16.33 2.76
C LEU A 170 -30.29 15.36 3.56
N LYS A 171 -30.86 15.80 4.69
CA LYS A 171 -31.81 14.99 5.48
C LYS A 171 -33.13 14.71 4.71
N LEU A 172 -33.47 15.50 3.71
CA LEU A 172 -34.63 15.22 2.85
C LEU A 172 -34.43 13.99 1.96
N LEU A 173 -33.20 13.54 1.77
CA LEU A 173 -32.88 12.33 1.01
C LEU A 173 -33.04 11.05 1.86
N GLU A 174 -33.27 11.16 3.15
CA GLU A 174 -33.48 10.01 4.03
C GLU A 174 -34.89 9.39 3.85
N PRO A 175 -35.04 8.05 3.99
CA PRO A 175 -34.04 7.10 4.47
C PRO A 175 -33.07 6.67 3.39
N CYS A 176 -31.77 6.63 3.71
CA CYS A 176 -30.74 6.11 2.82
C CYS A 176 -30.58 4.60 3.00
N GLY A 177 -30.25 3.90 1.92
CA GLY A 177 -30.08 2.44 1.87
C GLY A 177 -29.40 1.97 0.58
N SER A 178 -29.63 0.70 0.23
CA SER A 178 -28.97 0.05 -0.92
C SER A 178 -29.25 0.77 -2.26
N ASP A 179 -30.52 1.14 -2.50
CA ASP A 179 -30.96 1.77 -3.74
C ASP A 179 -31.03 3.30 -3.66
N ASN A 180 -30.76 3.84 -2.48
CA ASN A 180 -30.67 5.29 -2.22
C ASN A 180 -29.46 5.54 -1.30
N PRO A 181 -28.22 5.44 -1.81
CA PRO A 181 -27.02 5.59 -1.01
C PRO A 181 -26.90 7.03 -0.45
N LYS A 182 -26.18 7.16 0.67
CA LYS A 182 -25.84 8.49 1.19
C LYS A 182 -25.00 9.26 0.19
N PRO A 183 -25.28 10.55 -0.02
CA PRO A 183 -24.46 11.39 -0.87
C PRO A 183 -23.00 11.41 -0.41
N ARG A 184 -22.10 11.24 -1.37
CA ARG A 184 -20.65 11.31 -1.20
C ARG A 184 -20.11 12.58 -1.81
N PHE A 185 -19.22 13.22 -1.11
CA PHE A 185 -18.63 14.48 -1.52
C PHE A 185 -17.14 14.35 -1.70
N LEU A 186 -16.61 15.05 -2.71
CA LEU A 186 -15.18 15.20 -2.91
C LEU A 186 -14.72 16.54 -2.30
N ILE A 187 -13.64 16.51 -1.54
CA ILE A 187 -12.92 17.73 -1.13
C ILE A 187 -11.45 17.60 -1.48
N LYS A 188 -10.90 18.67 -2.10
CA LYS A 188 -9.49 18.79 -2.42
C LYS A 188 -8.82 19.68 -1.39
N THR A 189 -7.71 19.24 -0.84
CA THR A 189 -6.99 20.01 0.18
C THR A 189 -5.51 19.67 0.22
N GLN A 190 -4.68 20.70 0.43
CA GLN A 190 -3.24 20.57 0.67
C GLN A 190 -2.89 20.64 2.17
N ASN A 191 -3.82 21.14 2.99
CA ASN A 191 -3.61 21.48 4.39
C ASN A 191 -4.64 20.83 5.30
N ALA A 192 -4.60 19.51 5.41
CA ALA A 192 -5.39 18.78 6.39
C ALA A 192 -4.57 18.57 7.67
N GLN A 193 -5.15 18.90 8.83
CA GLN A 193 -4.57 18.52 10.12
C GLN A 193 -5.10 17.14 10.50
N ILE A 194 -4.20 16.18 10.71
CA ILE A 194 -4.55 14.81 11.05
C ILE A 194 -4.03 14.51 12.45
N MET A 195 -4.94 14.09 13.33
CA MET A 195 -4.65 13.80 14.73
C MET A 195 -5.28 12.44 15.10
N PRO A 196 -4.62 11.64 15.96
CA PRO A 196 -5.24 10.41 16.46
C PRO A 196 -6.48 10.71 17.28
N LEU A 197 -7.47 9.82 17.22
CA LEU A 197 -8.64 9.89 18.09
C LEU A 197 -8.24 9.48 19.51
N LYS A 198 -8.62 10.28 20.51
CA LYS A 198 -8.25 10.09 21.93
C LYS A 198 -8.55 8.68 22.44
N ASN A 199 -9.73 8.14 22.10
CA ASN A 199 -10.20 6.84 22.59
C ASN A 199 -9.94 5.67 21.65
N SER A 200 -9.34 5.92 20.49
CA SER A 200 -9.07 4.92 19.45
C SER A 200 -7.91 5.37 18.58
N PRO A 201 -6.65 5.23 19.04
CA PRO A 201 -5.48 5.79 18.36
C PRO A 201 -5.25 5.23 16.95
N ALA A 202 -5.82 4.06 16.62
CA ALA A 202 -5.75 3.49 15.27
C ALA A 202 -6.50 4.32 14.21
N HIS A 203 -7.41 5.22 14.65
CA HIS A 203 -8.21 6.07 13.79
C HIS A 203 -7.73 7.52 13.88
N ALA A 204 -7.97 8.29 12.82
CA ALA A 204 -7.63 9.71 12.79
C ALA A 204 -8.88 10.58 12.74
N ASN A 205 -8.74 11.79 13.28
CA ASN A 205 -9.62 12.92 13.03
C ASN A 205 -8.88 13.89 12.10
N MET A 206 -9.43 14.11 10.92
CA MET A 206 -8.89 15.05 9.94
C MET A 206 -9.71 16.36 10.00
N VAL A 207 -9.02 17.48 10.12
CA VAL A 207 -9.65 18.81 10.17
C VAL A 207 -9.27 19.59 8.91
N VAL A 208 -10.28 20.03 8.16
CA VAL A 208 -10.12 20.86 6.97
C VAL A 208 -10.76 22.22 7.18
N GLY A 209 -9.99 23.29 7.01
CA GLY A 209 -10.50 24.67 7.09
C GLY A 209 -11.16 25.04 8.41
N LYS A 210 -10.76 24.44 9.53
CA LYS A 210 -11.27 24.67 10.91
C LYS A 210 -12.78 24.36 11.13
N LYS A 211 -13.49 23.92 10.09
CA LYS A 211 -14.94 23.68 10.20
C LYS A 211 -15.35 22.26 9.87
N LEU A 212 -14.59 21.53 9.04
CA LEU A 212 -14.91 20.18 8.62
C LEU A 212 -14.04 19.18 9.38
N TYR A 213 -14.69 18.29 10.14
CA TYR A 213 -14.09 17.24 10.95
C TYR A 213 -14.47 15.88 10.35
N LEU A 214 -13.48 15.17 9.79
CA LEU A 214 -13.68 13.90 9.13
C LEU A 214 -12.99 12.78 9.90
N ILE A 215 -13.74 11.75 10.24
CA ILE A 215 -13.18 10.54 10.83
C ILE A 215 -12.57 9.71 9.70
N PHE A 216 -11.31 9.34 9.89
CA PHE A 216 -10.57 8.46 8.98
C PHE A 216 -10.27 7.14 9.73
N PHE A 217 -11.12 6.14 9.50
CA PHE A 217 -10.99 4.85 10.17
C PHE A 217 -9.71 4.13 9.75
N HIS A 218 -9.04 3.50 10.71
CA HIS A 218 -7.81 2.71 10.52
C HIS A 218 -6.63 3.45 9.87
N TYR A 219 -6.63 4.79 9.85
CA TYR A 219 -5.62 5.60 9.21
C TYR A 219 -4.19 5.18 9.59
N PHE A 220 -3.89 5.05 10.88
CA PHE A 220 -2.54 4.73 11.35
C PHE A 220 -2.13 3.26 11.15
N LYS A 221 -3.08 2.38 10.81
CA LYS A 221 -2.80 0.98 10.47
C LYS A 221 -2.62 0.76 8.97
N GLN A 222 -3.34 1.50 8.14
CA GLN A 222 -3.48 1.23 6.71
C GLN A 222 -2.74 2.22 5.84
N HIS A 223 -2.53 3.45 6.33
CA HIS A 223 -1.99 4.52 5.51
C HIS A 223 -0.71 5.07 6.10
N ALA A 224 0.30 5.12 5.28
CA ALA A 224 1.47 5.91 5.56
C ALA A 224 1.08 7.38 5.59
N LYS A 225 1.81 8.14 6.38
CA LYS A 225 1.56 9.56 6.64
C LYS A 225 1.36 10.34 5.34
N LEU A 226 0.27 11.09 5.27
CA LEU A 226 0.04 12.02 4.18
C LEU A 226 1.19 13.04 4.15
N ASN A 227 1.73 13.29 2.96
CA ASN A 227 2.82 14.24 2.79
C ASN A 227 2.28 15.67 2.86
N PHE A 228 2.81 16.50 3.75
CA PHE A 228 2.47 17.91 3.80
C PHE A 228 2.83 18.60 2.47
N GLY A 229 1.89 19.40 1.97
CA GLY A 229 2.05 20.17 0.74
C GLY A 229 1.66 19.46 -0.54
N LYS A 230 1.26 18.18 -0.49
CA LYS A 230 0.61 17.47 -1.59
C LYS A 230 -0.90 17.74 -1.55
N GLU A 231 -1.52 17.92 -2.71
CA GLU A 231 -2.98 17.99 -2.79
C GLU A 231 -3.56 16.58 -2.71
N TYR A 232 -4.53 16.43 -1.82
CA TYR A 232 -5.27 15.20 -1.63
C TYR A 232 -6.74 15.40 -1.95
N HIS A 233 -7.34 14.42 -2.57
CA HIS A 233 -8.75 14.34 -2.88
C HIS A 233 -9.40 13.34 -1.96
N PHE A 234 -10.23 13.78 -1.02
CA PHE A 234 -10.93 12.91 -0.08
C PHE A 234 -12.39 12.78 -0.48
N ILE A 235 -12.86 11.54 -0.59
CA ILE A 235 -14.28 11.22 -0.74
C ILE A 235 -14.84 10.92 0.65
N PHE A 236 -15.91 11.62 1.03
CA PHE A 236 -16.48 11.52 2.36
C PHE A 236 -18.00 11.64 2.35
N GLU A 237 -18.64 11.12 3.40
CA GLU A 237 -20.08 11.30 3.69
C GLU A 237 -20.23 12.27 4.85
N LEU A 238 -21.10 13.27 4.69
CA LEU A 238 -21.49 14.16 5.79
C LEU A 238 -22.44 13.42 6.72
N GLN A 239 -22.27 13.60 8.03
CA GLN A 239 -23.09 12.95 9.04
C GLN A 239 -23.93 13.95 9.83
N ASP A 240 -23.33 15.00 10.34
CA ASP A 240 -23.98 15.92 11.26
C ASP A 240 -23.32 17.30 11.31
N GLU A 241 -24.03 18.26 11.91
CA GLU A 241 -23.56 19.61 12.21
C GLU A 241 -23.79 19.92 13.68
N SER A 242 -22.82 20.56 14.31
CA SER A 242 -22.93 21.13 15.65
C SER A 242 -22.15 22.42 15.74
N LYS A 243 -22.80 23.53 16.09
CA LYS A 243 -22.18 24.85 16.31
C LYS A 243 -21.24 25.29 15.15
N ASN A 244 -21.71 25.21 13.91
CA ASN A 244 -20.94 25.48 12.68
C ASN A 244 -19.71 24.55 12.47
N CYS A 245 -19.67 23.40 13.12
CA CYS A 245 -18.72 22.35 12.87
C CYS A 245 -19.43 21.19 12.15
N TYR A 246 -18.92 20.81 10.99
CA TYR A 246 -19.48 19.73 10.16
C TYR A 246 -18.69 18.46 10.39
N LYS A 247 -19.37 17.35 10.57
CA LYS A 247 -18.78 16.04 10.82
C LYS A 247 -19.07 15.10 9.67
N GLY A 248 -18.11 14.23 9.37
CA GLY A 248 -18.28 13.22 8.34
C GLY A 248 -17.30 12.06 8.50
N VAL A 249 -17.38 11.13 7.57
CA VAL A 249 -16.52 9.94 7.52
C VAL A 249 -15.87 9.86 6.16
N ILE A 250 -14.53 9.74 6.11
CA ILE A 250 -13.80 9.49 4.88
C ILE A 250 -14.08 8.06 4.44
N LYS A 251 -14.42 7.92 3.17
CA LYS A 251 -14.63 6.62 2.51
C LYS A 251 -13.41 6.20 1.72
N ASN A 252 -12.84 7.14 0.97
CA ASN A 252 -11.63 6.90 0.20
C ASN A 252 -10.87 8.20 -0.02
N PHE A 253 -9.63 8.09 -0.48
CA PHE A 253 -8.84 9.24 -0.88
C PHE A 253 -7.85 8.88 -1.98
N THR A 254 -7.49 9.89 -2.75
CA THR A 254 -6.40 9.83 -3.73
C THR A 254 -5.58 11.11 -3.64
N SER A 255 -4.48 11.14 -4.33
CA SER A 255 -3.68 12.37 -4.48
C SER A 255 -3.35 12.54 -5.93
N ASP A 256 -3.33 13.80 -6.39
CA ASP A 256 -2.76 14.09 -7.70
C ASP A 256 -1.29 13.68 -7.73
N VAL A 257 -0.88 13.14 -8.86
CA VAL A 257 0.50 12.70 -9.12
C VAL A 257 1.42 13.92 -9.33
N ASP A 258 0.98 15.11 -8.94
CA ASP A 258 1.81 16.30 -9.06
C ASP A 258 2.94 16.23 -8.03
N VAL A 259 4.01 15.57 -8.46
CA VAL A 259 5.23 15.35 -7.67
C VAL A 259 5.95 16.69 -7.59
N LYS A 260 5.63 17.48 -6.57
CA LYS A 260 6.38 18.71 -6.26
C LYS A 260 7.86 18.39 -5.96
N ASP A 261 8.72 19.35 -6.07
CA ASP A 261 10.17 19.23 -5.83
C ASP A 261 10.55 18.53 -4.50
N SER A 262 9.64 18.55 -3.50
CA SER A 262 9.82 17.82 -2.24
C SER A 262 9.82 16.30 -2.42
N ALA A 263 9.07 15.77 -3.36
CA ALA A 263 9.06 14.34 -3.66
C ALA A 263 10.30 13.94 -4.49
N LYS A 264 10.82 14.83 -5.34
CA LYS A 264 12.10 14.62 -6.01
C LYS A 264 13.21 14.28 -5.03
N ASN A 265 13.41 15.14 -4.01
CA ASN A 265 14.43 14.91 -3.00
C ASN A 265 14.21 13.58 -2.26
N TYR A 266 12.96 13.16 -2.11
CA TYR A 266 12.61 11.92 -1.43
C TYR A 266 12.91 10.68 -2.28
N ILE A 267 12.61 10.73 -3.59
CA ILE A 267 12.91 9.66 -4.54
C ILE A 267 14.42 9.52 -4.71
N ASP A 268 15.13 10.64 -4.93
CA ASP A 268 16.59 10.66 -5.08
C ASP A 268 17.30 10.15 -3.81
N ALA A 269 16.72 10.41 -2.65
CA ALA A 269 17.24 9.94 -1.37
C ALA A 269 17.12 8.42 -1.20
N PHE A 270 16.05 7.82 -1.70
CA PHE A 270 15.84 6.37 -1.63
C PHE A 270 16.70 5.60 -2.61
N SER A 271 17.17 6.22 -3.71
CA SER A 271 18.13 5.57 -4.61
C SER A 271 19.44 5.21 -3.88
N ILE A 272 19.80 5.93 -2.82
CA ILE A 272 20.95 5.59 -1.98
C ILE A 272 20.69 4.37 -1.09
N LYS A 273 19.47 4.13 -0.65
CA LYS A 273 19.08 2.91 0.10
C LYS A 273 19.19 1.63 -0.73
N GLN A 274 19.17 1.71 -2.06
CA GLN A 274 19.47 0.54 -2.91
C GLN A 274 20.83 -0.07 -2.62
N ILE A 275 21.77 0.72 -2.14
CA ILE A 275 23.11 0.23 -1.76
C ILE A 275 23.02 -0.90 -0.72
N GLU A 276 22.03 -0.90 0.16
CA GLU A 276 21.79 -2.00 1.09
C GLU A 276 21.42 -3.31 0.37
N PHE A 277 20.71 -3.23 -0.75
CA PHE A 277 20.32 -4.39 -1.55
C PHE A 277 21.49 -4.92 -2.39
N LEU A 278 22.46 -4.08 -2.73
CA LEU A 278 23.59 -4.44 -3.56
C LEU A 278 24.63 -5.32 -2.83
N LYS A 279 24.57 -5.43 -1.50
CA LYS A 279 25.59 -6.09 -0.70
C LYS A 279 25.47 -7.61 -0.57
N THR A 280 24.44 -8.23 -1.10
CA THR A 280 24.30 -9.67 -1.03
C THR A 280 25.32 -10.35 -1.94
N LYS A 281 26.39 -10.88 -1.35
CA LYS A 281 27.37 -11.75 -2.05
C LYS A 281 26.67 -13.03 -2.52
N ASN A 282 25.99 -12.96 -3.63
CA ASN A 282 25.30 -14.10 -4.19
C ASN A 282 26.04 -14.60 -5.43
N LYS A 283 26.31 -15.90 -5.47
CA LYS A 283 27.05 -16.54 -6.58
C LYS A 283 26.14 -16.88 -7.78
N ASN A 284 24.84 -16.67 -7.68
CA ASN A 284 23.91 -16.99 -8.77
C ASN A 284 24.04 -15.99 -9.91
N ILE A 285 23.84 -16.47 -11.14
CA ILE A 285 23.84 -15.64 -12.34
C ILE A 285 22.59 -14.75 -12.31
N ALA A 286 22.75 -13.46 -12.62
CA ALA A 286 21.62 -12.56 -12.82
C ALA A 286 20.92 -12.90 -14.15
N VAL A 287 19.60 -13.07 -14.11
CA VAL A 287 18.77 -13.36 -15.28
C VAL A 287 17.87 -12.17 -15.55
N TYR A 288 18.10 -11.48 -16.65
CA TYR A 288 17.29 -10.35 -17.10
C TYR A 288 17.45 -10.13 -18.61
N GLU A 289 16.53 -9.37 -19.18
CA GLU A 289 16.57 -8.92 -20.58
C GLU A 289 16.83 -7.42 -20.63
N ASN A 290 17.69 -6.97 -21.52
CA ASN A 290 17.90 -5.55 -21.76
C ASN A 290 16.88 -5.03 -22.77
N TYR A 291 16.41 -3.79 -22.58
CA TYR A 291 15.53 -3.13 -23.53
C TYR A 291 15.96 -1.69 -23.80
N GLU A 292 15.62 -1.18 -24.98
CA GLU A 292 15.77 0.23 -25.29
C GLU A 292 14.57 1.01 -24.75
N LYS A 293 14.77 2.18 -24.13
CA LYS A 293 13.67 3.00 -23.55
C LYS A 293 12.51 3.23 -24.50
N LYS A 294 12.76 3.32 -25.82
CA LYS A 294 11.68 3.45 -26.83
C LYS A 294 10.71 2.25 -26.86
N ASN A 295 11.15 1.08 -26.40
CA ASN A 295 10.34 -0.14 -26.39
C ASN A 295 9.42 -0.22 -25.16
N ILE A 296 9.52 0.70 -24.21
CA ILE A 296 8.64 0.73 -23.02
C ILE A 296 7.16 0.86 -23.40
N LEU A 297 6.85 1.46 -24.58
CA LEU A 297 5.51 1.52 -25.12
C LEU A 297 4.90 0.14 -25.34
N GLU A 298 5.68 -0.82 -25.85
CA GLU A 298 5.24 -2.19 -26.06
C GLU A 298 4.80 -2.82 -24.74
N PHE A 299 5.57 -2.64 -23.68
CA PHE A 299 5.22 -3.15 -22.33
C PHE A 299 3.97 -2.48 -21.79
N ILE A 300 3.81 -1.16 -21.96
CA ILE A 300 2.62 -0.43 -21.53
C ILE A 300 1.40 -0.87 -22.33
N MET A 301 1.53 -1.09 -23.63
CA MET A 301 0.44 -1.60 -24.47
C MET A 301 0.02 -3.01 -24.05
N ASN A 302 0.96 -3.85 -23.68
CA ASN A 302 0.67 -5.16 -23.09
C ASN A 302 -0.03 -5.04 -21.73
N CYS A 303 0.30 -4.03 -20.92
CA CYS A 303 -0.43 -3.72 -19.69
C CYS A 303 -1.86 -3.23 -19.95
N LYS A 304 -2.14 -2.62 -21.12
CA LYS A 304 -3.50 -2.19 -21.48
C LYS A 304 -4.43 -3.36 -21.84
N SER A 305 -3.87 -4.47 -22.28
CA SER A 305 -4.66 -5.67 -22.57
C SER A 305 -5.03 -6.46 -21.31
N THR A 306 -4.23 -6.32 -20.23
CA THR A 306 -4.50 -6.91 -18.90
C THR A 306 -4.19 -5.88 -17.83
N ILE A 307 -4.91 -5.93 -16.71
CA ILE A 307 -4.65 -5.06 -15.55
C ILE A 307 -3.74 -5.71 -14.50
N PHE A 308 -3.31 -6.93 -14.75
CA PHE A 308 -2.50 -7.71 -13.80
C PHE A 308 -1.16 -8.09 -14.37
N GLY A 309 -0.19 -8.19 -13.53
CA GLY A 309 1.03 -8.94 -13.75
C GLY A 309 2.25 -8.18 -14.18
N THR A 310 2.19 -6.86 -14.36
CA THR A 310 3.37 -6.05 -14.70
C THR A 310 3.61 -4.97 -13.66
N CYS A 311 4.84 -4.88 -13.15
CA CYS A 311 5.24 -3.76 -12.33
C CYS A 311 6.41 -2.99 -12.95
N PHE A 312 6.35 -1.68 -12.83
CA PHE A 312 7.43 -0.76 -13.14
C PHE A 312 8.10 -0.35 -11.83
N ILE A 313 9.41 -0.33 -11.81
CA ILE A 313 10.18 0.11 -10.64
C ILE A 313 11.06 1.27 -11.05
N THR A 314 11.02 2.33 -10.26
CA THR A 314 11.89 3.49 -10.45
C THR A 314 12.42 4.01 -9.12
N TYR A 315 13.65 4.47 -9.15
CA TYR A 315 14.35 5.14 -8.07
C TYR A 315 14.89 6.50 -8.50
N ASN A 316 14.74 6.84 -9.79
CA ASN A 316 15.15 8.11 -10.37
C ASN A 316 13.93 9.00 -10.65
N PHE A 317 13.90 10.18 -10.03
CA PHE A 317 12.79 11.12 -10.19
C PHE A 317 12.56 11.56 -11.64
N ASN A 318 13.62 11.77 -12.41
CA ASN A 318 13.47 12.22 -13.79
C ASN A 318 12.86 11.12 -14.68
N ASN A 319 13.28 9.86 -14.50
CA ASN A 319 12.70 8.73 -15.21
C ASN A 319 11.23 8.53 -14.82
N TYR A 320 10.90 8.68 -13.53
CA TYR A 320 9.52 8.66 -13.04
C TYR A 320 8.68 9.77 -13.70
N LYS A 321 9.16 11.02 -13.67
CA LYS A 321 8.46 12.18 -14.24
C LYS A 321 8.25 12.03 -15.75
N GLU A 322 9.27 11.58 -16.47
CA GLU A 322 9.19 11.27 -17.91
C GLU A 322 8.12 10.21 -18.17
N PHE A 323 8.14 9.13 -17.40
CA PHE A 323 7.19 8.04 -17.54
C PHE A 323 5.75 8.50 -17.33
N ILE A 324 5.43 9.19 -16.23
CA ILE A 324 4.07 9.63 -15.94
C ILE A 324 3.55 10.73 -16.87
N SER A 325 4.45 11.55 -17.44
CA SER A 325 4.06 12.63 -18.37
C SER A 325 3.88 12.16 -19.82
N SER A 326 4.53 11.05 -20.19
CA SER A 326 4.58 10.59 -21.58
C SER A 326 3.58 9.49 -21.90
N TYR A 327 2.98 8.85 -20.88
CA TYR A 327 2.16 7.67 -21.09
C TYR A 327 0.81 7.76 -20.36
N ASP A 328 -0.20 7.15 -20.98
CA ASP A 328 -1.51 6.96 -20.37
C ASP A 328 -1.43 5.84 -19.30
N LEU A 329 -1.55 6.24 -18.05
CA LEU A 329 -1.42 5.36 -16.88
C LEU A 329 -2.78 4.88 -16.33
N SER A 330 -3.87 5.01 -17.10
CA SER A 330 -5.23 4.68 -16.65
C SER A 330 -5.40 3.25 -16.09
N ASN A 331 -4.50 2.34 -16.46
CA ASN A 331 -4.50 0.93 -16.02
C ASN A 331 -3.30 0.58 -15.11
N ILE A 332 -2.61 1.58 -14.57
CA ILE A 332 -1.42 1.37 -13.74
C ILE A 332 -1.62 2.08 -12.41
N TYR A 333 -1.50 1.34 -11.32
CA TYR A 333 -1.55 1.88 -9.97
C TYR A 333 -0.20 2.44 -9.55
N GLU A 334 -0.20 3.56 -8.85
CA GLU A 334 1.00 4.11 -8.24
C GLU A 334 1.12 3.65 -6.78
N TYR A 335 2.21 2.94 -6.47
CA TYR A 335 2.62 2.64 -5.11
C TYR A 335 3.87 3.42 -4.77
N ASN A 336 3.78 4.27 -3.79
CA ASN A 336 4.94 4.95 -3.25
C ASN A 336 5.58 4.12 -2.11
N ILE A 337 6.71 4.59 -1.59
CA ILE A 337 7.43 3.97 -0.46
C ILE A 337 6.60 3.68 0.79
N TYR A 338 5.40 4.22 0.89
CA TYR A 338 4.50 4.03 2.02
C TYR A 338 3.41 3.00 1.76
N SER A 339 3.29 2.52 0.52
CA SER A 339 2.28 1.53 0.17
C SER A 339 2.72 0.15 0.58
N THR A 340 1.96 -0.49 1.44
CA THR A 340 2.23 -1.84 1.96
C THR A 340 1.38 -2.92 1.30
N THR A 341 0.27 -2.55 0.66
CA THR A 341 -0.67 -3.50 0.08
C THR A 341 -0.34 -3.72 -1.39
N ASN A 342 0.01 -4.97 -1.73
CA ASN A 342 0.22 -5.40 -3.09
C ASN A 342 -0.95 -6.27 -3.55
N THR A 343 -1.68 -5.79 -4.56
CA THR A 343 -2.86 -6.46 -5.10
C THR A 343 -2.60 -7.26 -6.38
N GLY A 344 -1.36 -7.17 -6.93
CA GLY A 344 -1.00 -7.78 -8.20
C GLY A 344 -1.50 -7.03 -9.44
N PHE A 345 -2.17 -5.89 -9.28
CA PHE A 345 -2.49 -5.00 -10.40
C PHE A 345 -1.22 -4.43 -11.02
N ASN A 346 -1.27 -4.09 -12.33
CA ASN A 346 -0.19 -3.37 -12.95
C ASN A 346 0.11 -2.09 -12.17
N ALA A 347 1.36 -1.87 -11.81
CA ALA A 347 1.71 -0.80 -10.89
C ALA A 347 3.08 -0.19 -11.18
N ILE A 348 3.26 1.06 -10.80
CA ILE A 348 4.57 1.69 -10.67
C ILE A 348 4.94 1.77 -9.19
N PHE A 349 6.09 1.21 -8.84
CA PHE A 349 6.67 1.30 -7.50
C PHE A 349 7.76 2.35 -7.50
N VAL A 350 7.52 3.43 -6.76
CA VAL A 350 8.44 4.55 -6.67
C VAL A 350 9.28 4.41 -5.41
N SER A 351 10.58 4.18 -5.59
CA SER A 351 11.57 3.99 -4.51
C SER A 351 11.13 2.98 -3.43
N PRO A 352 10.74 1.75 -3.81
CA PRO A 352 10.26 0.77 -2.84
C PRO A 352 11.35 0.39 -1.84
N ASN A 353 10.97 0.34 -0.56
CA ASN A 353 11.87 -0.09 0.52
C ASN A 353 12.05 -1.60 0.60
N ASP A 354 11.02 -2.34 0.21
CA ASP A 354 10.96 -3.80 0.25
C ASP A 354 10.63 -4.33 -1.14
N LEU A 355 11.22 -5.46 -1.50
CA LEU A 355 11.03 -6.12 -2.79
C LEU A 355 10.10 -7.34 -2.73
N ASN A 356 9.48 -7.63 -1.59
CA ASN A 356 8.62 -8.81 -1.48
C ASN A 356 7.41 -8.78 -2.42
N PHE A 357 6.97 -7.58 -2.83
CA PHE A 357 5.88 -7.42 -3.79
C PHE A 357 6.18 -8.03 -5.16
N VAL A 358 7.44 -8.16 -5.56
CA VAL A 358 7.81 -8.70 -6.89
C VAL A 358 7.31 -10.13 -7.14
N LYS A 359 7.05 -10.89 -6.08
CA LYS A 359 6.44 -12.23 -6.15
C LYS A 359 5.07 -12.24 -6.83
N SER A 360 4.37 -11.13 -6.81
CA SER A 360 3.02 -10.98 -7.35
C SER A 360 2.98 -10.62 -8.84
N TYR A 361 4.13 -10.45 -9.48
CA TYR A 361 4.20 -9.99 -10.87
C TYR A 361 4.82 -11.04 -11.80
N LYS A 362 4.42 -11.00 -13.06
CA LYS A 362 5.01 -11.80 -14.16
C LYS A 362 6.17 -11.06 -14.80
N ASN A 363 6.02 -9.73 -14.93
CA ASN A 363 6.98 -8.85 -15.54
C ASN A 363 7.40 -7.77 -14.55
N ILE A 364 8.70 -7.54 -14.45
CA ILE A 364 9.32 -6.48 -13.66
C ILE A 364 10.11 -5.62 -14.62
N ILE A 365 9.74 -4.36 -14.76
CA ILE A 365 10.34 -3.43 -15.71
C ILE A 365 10.97 -2.30 -14.90
N PHE A 366 12.29 -2.23 -14.94
CA PHE A 366 13.01 -1.11 -14.36
C PHE A 366 12.96 0.09 -15.31
N LEU A 367 12.61 1.25 -14.81
CA LEU A 367 12.70 2.51 -15.56
C LEU A 367 14.10 3.10 -15.49
N ASP A 368 14.90 2.64 -14.53
CA ASP A 368 16.27 3.06 -14.27
C ASP A 368 17.24 1.97 -14.67
N ALA A 369 18.39 2.34 -15.20
CA ALA A 369 19.47 1.39 -15.42
C ALA A 369 20.02 0.87 -14.08
N ILE A 370 20.40 -0.38 -14.05
CA ILE A 370 20.90 -1.05 -12.83
C ILE A 370 22.41 -1.17 -12.91
N TYR A 371 23.10 -0.65 -11.90
CA TYR A 371 24.57 -0.64 -11.86
C TYR A 371 25.17 -1.97 -11.38
N ASP A 372 24.44 -2.71 -10.57
CA ASP A 372 24.93 -3.93 -9.94
C ASP A 372 23.90 -5.04 -10.05
N GLU A 373 24.30 -6.11 -10.71
CA GLU A 373 23.47 -7.30 -10.91
C GLU A 373 23.05 -7.99 -9.60
N SER A 374 23.71 -7.71 -8.47
CA SER A 374 23.32 -8.31 -7.18
C SER A 374 21.88 -7.98 -6.80
N PHE A 375 21.38 -6.82 -7.21
CA PHE A 375 19.97 -6.44 -7.04
C PHE A 375 19.03 -7.36 -7.86
N ILE A 376 19.36 -7.62 -9.12
CA ILE A 376 18.63 -8.56 -9.97
C ILE A 376 18.69 -9.97 -9.38
N ARG A 377 19.87 -10.41 -8.95
CA ARG A 377 20.05 -11.73 -8.34
C ARG A 377 19.17 -11.92 -7.11
N LYS A 378 18.99 -10.88 -6.30
CA LYS A 378 18.09 -10.91 -5.16
C LYS A 378 16.63 -11.07 -5.62
N ILE A 379 16.21 -10.37 -6.67
CA ILE A 379 14.86 -10.52 -7.22
C ILE A 379 14.68 -11.93 -7.79
N ASN A 380 15.63 -12.46 -8.54
CA ASN A 380 15.57 -13.81 -9.10
C ASN A 380 15.45 -14.92 -8.04
N GLN A 381 15.89 -14.66 -6.79
CA GLN A 381 15.70 -15.61 -5.68
C GLN A 381 14.29 -15.65 -5.11
N ILE A 382 13.58 -14.52 -5.21
CA ILE A 382 12.26 -14.36 -4.60
C ILE A 382 11.11 -14.41 -5.61
N SER A 383 11.41 -14.35 -6.91
CA SER A 383 10.42 -14.32 -7.99
C SER A 383 10.95 -14.94 -9.26
N ASP A 384 10.07 -15.68 -9.98
CA ASP A 384 10.31 -16.20 -11.33
C ASP A 384 9.84 -15.21 -12.42
N ALA A 385 9.63 -13.95 -12.08
CA ALA A 385 9.20 -12.92 -13.02
C ALA A 385 10.28 -12.65 -14.07
N LYS A 386 9.84 -12.31 -15.28
CA LYS A 386 10.76 -11.77 -16.31
C LYS A 386 11.16 -10.36 -15.92
N ILE A 387 12.46 -10.10 -15.93
CA ILE A 387 13.03 -8.81 -15.54
C ILE A 387 13.55 -8.09 -16.77
N PHE A 388 13.16 -6.84 -16.93
CA PHE A 388 13.57 -5.98 -18.03
C PHE A 388 14.29 -4.75 -17.49
N VAL A 389 15.48 -4.47 -18.03
CA VAL A 389 16.35 -3.38 -17.60
C VAL A 389 16.74 -2.51 -18.80
N PRO A 390 16.65 -1.19 -18.73
CA PRO A 390 17.03 -0.33 -19.84
C PRO A 390 18.55 -0.35 -20.09
N ASN A 391 18.94 -0.26 -21.36
CA ASN A 391 20.34 -0.26 -21.78
C ASN A 391 21.10 1.03 -21.45
N ASP A 392 20.38 2.13 -21.14
CA ASP A 392 20.99 3.45 -20.98
C ASP A 392 21.47 3.71 -19.55
N LEU A 393 22.78 3.72 -19.37
CA LEU A 393 23.46 3.99 -18.10
C LEU A 393 23.80 5.49 -17.89
N THR A 394 23.48 6.38 -18.82
CA THR A 394 24.05 7.74 -18.82
C THR A 394 23.43 8.70 -17.81
N SER A 395 22.14 8.51 -17.46
CA SER A 395 21.41 9.42 -16.57
C SER A 395 21.69 9.24 -15.09
N GLU A 396 22.23 8.11 -14.66
CA GLU A 396 22.24 7.68 -13.26
C GLU A 396 23.59 7.82 -12.55
N LYS A 397 24.65 7.99 -13.30
CA LYS A 397 26.01 8.22 -12.75
C LYS A 397 26.13 9.44 -11.85
N ASN A 398 25.15 10.35 -11.93
CA ASN A 398 25.21 11.65 -11.26
C ASN A 398 24.85 11.64 -9.76
N ILE A 399 24.05 10.67 -9.28
CA ILE A 399 23.60 10.67 -7.87
C ILE A 399 24.76 10.41 -6.93
N PHE A 400 25.57 9.38 -7.22
CA PHE A 400 26.72 9.04 -6.38
C PHE A 400 27.86 10.08 -6.48
N LYS A 401 28.01 10.74 -7.65
CA LYS A 401 28.96 11.84 -7.83
C LYS A 401 28.64 13.06 -6.97
N SER A 402 27.37 13.25 -6.61
CA SER A 402 26.93 14.36 -5.73
C SER A 402 27.26 14.13 -4.26
N ILE A 403 27.68 12.91 -3.88
CA ILE A 403 28.00 12.59 -2.49
C ILE A 403 29.39 13.08 -2.14
N ASN A 404 29.44 13.96 -1.15
CA ASN A 404 30.70 14.44 -0.61
C ASN A 404 31.31 13.39 0.33
N LEU A 405 32.43 12.78 -0.07
CA LEU A 405 33.12 11.73 0.69
C LEU A 405 34.19 12.28 1.67
N ASP A 406 34.20 13.60 1.92
CA ASP A 406 35.15 14.20 2.85
C ASP A 406 34.84 13.82 4.29
N ARG A 407 35.87 13.43 5.03
CA ARG A 407 35.79 13.10 6.46
C ARG A 407 35.35 14.28 7.33
N LYS A 408 35.69 15.51 6.95
CA LYS A 408 35.24 16.73 7.62
C LYS A 408 33.72 16.90 7.46
N PHE A 409 33.23 16.59 6.26
CA PHE A 409 31.79 16.63 5.97
C PHE A 409 31.01 15.58 6.76
N ALA A 410 31.55 14.35 6.88
CA ALA A 410 30.97 13.32 7.74
C ALA A 410 30.84 13.77 9.20
N ARG A 411 31.90 14.42 9.75
CA ARG A 411 31.88 14.98 11.11
C ARG A 411 30.86 16.11 11.26
N TYR A 412 30.70 16.90 10.22
CA TYR A 412 29.72 17.99 10.22
C TYR A 412 28.27 17.41 10.28
N ILE A 413 27.96 16.37 9.53
CA ILE A 413 26.66 15.70 9.62
C ILE A 413 26.47 15.07 11.00
N TYR A 414 27.48 14.38 11.51
CA TYR A 414 27.44 13.75 12.84
C TYR A 414 27.15 14.78 13.95
N SER A 415 27.83 15.93 13.95
CA SER A 415 27.63 16.98 14.95
C SER A 415 26.21 17.56 14.93
N ASN A 416 25.60 17.63 13.74
CA ASN A 416 24.21 18.07 13.63
C ASN A 416 23.20 17.02 14.11
N LEU A 417 23.50 15.74 13.98
CA LEU A 417 22.66 14.66 14.49
C LEU A 417 22.63 14.61 16.03
N LEU A 418 23.73 14.97 16.71
CA LEU A 418 23.82 14.97 18.16
C LEU A 418 22.74 15.80 18.86
N ASN A 419 22.35 16.91 18.26
CA ASN A 419 21.39 17.85 18.86
C ASN A 419 19.93 17.36 18.78
N PHE A 420 19.66 16.29 18.03
CA PHE A 420 18.32 15.81 17.73
C PHE A 420 18.08 14.35 18.10
N GLU A 421 19.05 13.69 18.75
CA GLU A 421 18.93 12.31 19.20
C GLU A 421 17.82 12.13 20.25
N GLY A 422 17.20 10.95 20.28
CA GLY A 422 16.19 10.59 21.29
C GLY A 422 14.80 11.17 21.06
N ASN A 423 14.61 12.05 20.09
CA ASN A 423 13.28 12.56 19.75
C ASN A 423 12.53 11.58 18.85
N GLN A 424 11.20 11.61 18.92
CA GLN A 424 10.33 10.87 18.03
C GLN A 424 10.15 11.58 16.70
N TYR A 425 10.38 10.89 15.61
CA TYR A 425 10.23 11.38 14.25
C TYR A 425 9.30 10.48 13.44
N ALA A 426 8.72 11.05 12.41
CA ALA A 426 7.93 10.29 11.46
C ALA A 426 8.76 9.35 10.56
N SER A 427 10.01 9.75 10.28
CA SER A 427 10.94 9.07 9.41
C SER A 427 12.32 9.72 9.50
N CYS A 428 13.34 9.10 8.91
CA CYS A 428 14.66 9.71 8.75
C CYS A 428 14.61 11.05 7.99
N LEU A 429 13.68 11.19 7.03
CA LEU A 429 13.46 12.44 6.30
C LEU A 429 12.96 13.57 7.22
N SER A 430 12.14 13.24 8.21
CA SER A 430 11.68 14.23 9.20
C SER A 430 12.82 14.75 10.05
N VAL A 431 13.82 13.91 10.37
CA VAL A 431 15.07 14.33 11.03
C VAL A 431 15.81 15.34 10.16
N TYR A 432 16.04 14.98 8.88
CA TYR A 432 16.68 15.89 7.91
C TYR A 432 15.98 17.24 7.83
N THR A 433 14.65 17.23 7.66
CA THR A 433 13.87 18.47 7.54
C THR A 433 13.99 19.35 8.78
N LYS A 434 14.01 18.74 9.96
CA LYS A 434 14.17 19.46 11.23
C LYS A 434 15.56 20.07 11.36
N ILE A 435 16.61 19.31 11.06
CA ILE A 435 18.00 19.76 11.08
C ILE A 435 18.21 20.98 10.16
N ILE A 436 17.71 20.90 8.92
CA ILE A 436 17.81 21.98 7.93
C ILE A 436 17.09 23.24 8.41
N LYS A 437 15.89 23.11 8.96
CA LYS A 437 15.08 24.25 9.42
C LYS A 437 15.70 24.96 10.62
N GLU A 438 16.15 24.19 11.61
CA GLU A 438 16.62 24.76 12.87
C GLU A 438 18.07 25.31 12.77
N ASN A 439 18.94 24.62 12.03
CA ASN A 439 20.35 24.99 11.96
C ASN A 439 20.72 25.82 10.72
N LYS A 440 19.77 26.08 9.80
CA LYS A 440 19.99 26.83 8.53
C LYS A 440 21.19 26.30 7.72
N ILE A 441 21.34 25.00 7.61
CA ILE A 441 22.49 24.31 7.03
C ILE A 441 22.23 23.94 5.57
N ASN A 442 23.27 23.96 4.76
CA ASN A 442 23.22 23.55 3.37
C ASN A 442 23.79 22.11 3.22
N ILE A 443 23.01 21.10 3.62
CA ILE A 443 23.31 19.69 3.38
C ILE A 443 22.28 19.16 2.40
N THR A 444 22.72 18.55 1.32
CA THR A 444 21.77 17.87 0.42
C THR A 444 21.22 16.62 1.09
N ILE A 445 19.99 16.25 0.77
CA ILE A 445 19.35 15.07 1.35
C ILE A 445 20.12 13.79 1.04
N ASN A 446 20.73 13.68 -0.14
CA ASN A 446 21.55 12.55 -0.55
C ASN A 446 22.76 12.37 0.37
N ASN A 447 23.46 13.45 0.68
CA ASN A 447 24.57 13.43 1.61
C ASN A 447 24.14 13.06 3.03
N PHE A 448 23.01 13.62 3.49
CA PHE A 448 22.48 13.30 4.81
C PHE A 448 22.16 11.83 4.97
N LEU A 449 21.37 11.27 4.05
CA LEU A 449 20.95 9.87 4.12
C LEU A 449 22.11 8.90 3.92
N PHE A 450 23.03 9.22 3.01
CA PHE A 450 24.25 8.42 2.83
C PHE A 450 25.02 8.28 4.13
N TYR A 451 25.31 9.37 4.81
CA TYR A 451 26.04 9.32 6.07
C TYR A 451 25.21 8.75 7.21
N PHE A 452 23.89 8.94 7.21
CA PHE A 452 23.02 8.32 8.19
C PHE A 452 23.10 6.77 8.09
N GLU A 453 23.04 6.21 6.88
CA GLU A 453 23.17 4.76 6.67
C GLU A 453 24.60 4.26 6.93
N VAL A 454 25.63 5.03 6.59
CA VAL A 454 27.02 4.70 6.96
C VAL A 454 27.19 4.64 8.49
N PHE A 455 26.66 5.61 9.22
CA PHE A 455 26.74 5.64 10.67
C PHE A 455 25.95 4.51 11.33
N LYS A 456 24.82 4.13 10.75
CA LYS A 456 24.02 2.99 11.18
C LYS A 456 24.78 1.66 10.95
N GLU A 457 25.40 1.47 9.78
CA GLU A 457 26.22 0.30 9.48
C GLU A 457 27.40 0.16 10.44
N LEU A 458 28.01 1.28 10.84
CA LEU A 458 29.11 1.33 11.78
C LEU A 458 28.68 1.26 13.26
N ASN A 459 27.39 1.06 13.54
CA ASN A 459 26.76 1.08 14.85
C ASN A 459 26.98 2.39 15.66
N ILE A 460 27.33 3.47 14.98
CA ILE A 460 27.43 4.81 15.56
C ILE A 460 26.02 5.35 15.87
N ILE A 461 25.03 4.97 15.04
CA ILE A 461 23.61 5.29 15.21
C ILE A 461 22.82 4.00 15.35
N ASN A 462 22.03 3.88 16.42
CA ASN A 462 21.02 2.85 16.59
C ASN A 462 19.65 3.44 16.31
N VAL A 463 18.82 2.72 15.54
CA VAL A 463 17.46 3.12 15.20
C VAL A 463 16.48 2.16 15.83
N GLU A 464 15.49 2.70 16.51
CA GLU A 464 14.38 1.98 17.12
C GLU A 464 13.08 2.47 16.50
N GLU A 465 12.15 1.57 16.23
CA GLU A 465 10.79 1.90 15.83
C GLU A 465 9.86 1.61 17.01
N GLU A 466 9.35 2.64 17.66
CA GLU A 466 8.41 2.56 18.77
C GLU A 466 7.07 3.18 18.34
N ASP A 467 5.96 2.42 18.46
CA ASP A 467 4.60 2.89 18.15
C ASP A 467 4.43 3.55 16.76
N GLY A 468 5.23 3.13 15.79
CA GLY A 468 5.24 3.71 14.44
C GLY A 468 6.00 5.04 14.33
N PHE A 469 6.77 5.38 15.35
CA PHE A 469 7.71 6.49 15.32
C PHE A 469 9.15 5.98 15.16
N PHE A 470 9.92 6.79 14.43
CA PHE A 470 11.34 6.59 14.22
C PHE A 470 12.11 7.34 15.31
N VAL A 471 12.89 6.61 16.09
CA VAL A 471 13.77 7.16 17.12
C VAL A 471 15.19 6.72 16.81
N TYR A 472 16.17 7.62 16.91
CA TYR A 472 17.56 7.22 16.81
C TYR A 472 18.35 7.68 18.03
N LYS A 473 19.35 6.88 18.39
CA LYS A 473 20.30 7.13 19.49
C LYS A 473 21.72 7.04 18.97
N ILE A 474 22.59 7.92 19.44
CA ILE A 474 24.00 7.95 19.04
C ILE A 474 24.85 7.25 20.08
N ASN A 475 25.60 6.25 19.65
CA ASN A 475 26.55 5.55 20.52
C ASN A 475 27.88 6.32 20.56
N LYS A 476 28.05 7.17 21.58
CA LYS A 476 29.24 8.02 21.73
C LYS A 476 30.52 7.24 22.10
N SER A 477 30.39 5.97 22.50
CA SER A 477 31.55 5.11 22.83
C SER A 477 32.23 4.51 21.61
N ILE A 478 31.52 4.45 20.47
CA ILE A 478 32.05 3.85 19.23
C ILE A 478 32.86 4.89 18.46
N LYS A 479 34.13 4.57 18.24
CA LYS A 479 35.01 5.29 17.33
C LYS A 479 35.35 4.37 16.18
N SER A 480 34.70 4.56 15.02
CA SER A 480 34.95 3.76 13.82
C SER A 480 35.49 4.59 12.69
N ASP A 481 36.29 3.98 11.84
CA ASP A 481 36.74 4.62 10.61
C ASP A 481 35.67 4.43 9.51
N LEU A 482 35.44 5.45 8.68
CA LEU A 482 34.51 5.38 7.55
C LEU A 482 34.86 4.27 6.57
N PHE A 483 36.12 3.91 6.45
CA PHE A 483 36.59 2.80 5.62
C PHE A 483 36.17 1.41 6.11
N ASN A 484 35.68 1.30 7.34
CA ASN A 484 35.06 0.07 7.83
C ASN A 484 33.61 -0.11 7.35
N SER A 485 33.00 0.94 6.75
CA SER A 485 31.68 0.87 6.13
C SER A 485 31.80 0.33 4.71
N SER A 486 31.05 -0.70 4.41
CA SER A 486 30.93 -1.24 3.06
C SER A 486 30.17 -0.30 2.14
N ILE A 487 29.19 0.45 2.66
CA ILE A 487 28.44 1.50 1.96
C ILE A 487 29.39 2.60 1.49
N TYR A 488 30.21 3.10 2.42
CA TYR A 488 31.17 4.17 2.12
C TYR A 488 32.18 3.73 1.03
N ASN A 489 32.74 2.53 1.17
CA ASN A 489 33.70 2.00 0.20
C ASN A 489 33.07 1.74 -1.18
N TYR A 490 31.83 1.29 -1.22
CA TYR A 490 31.11 1.05 -2.48
C TYR A 490 30.93 2.37 -3.26
N VAL A 491 30.39 3.40 -2.63
CA VAL A 491 30.22 4.71 -3.27
C VAL A 491 31.54 5.33 -3.68
N ARG A 492 32.60 5.13 -2.88
CA ARG A 492 33.96 5.57 -3.22
C ARG A 492 34.50 4.87 -4.47
N LEU A 493 34.21 3.58 -4.64
CA LEU A 493 34.60 2.84 -5.85
C LEU A 493 33.82 3.34 -7.06
N LEU A 494 32.52 3.54 -6.96
CA LEU A 494 31.69 4.07 -8.05
C LEU A 494 32.18 5.47 -8.50
N ASN A 495 32.56 6.32 -7.55
CA ASN A 495 33.12 7.64 -7.87
C ASN A 495 34.51 7.60 -8.52
N LYS A 496 35.25 6.48 -8.45
CA LYS A 496 36.55 6.31 -9.11
C LYS A 496 36.43 5.73 -10.51
N ILE A 497 35.38 4.94 -10.76
CA ILE A 497 35.14 4.27 -12.06
C ILE A 497 34.40 5.23 -13.02
N SER A 498 33.87 6.30 -12.56
CA SER A 498 33.15 7.33 -13.30
C SER A 498 34.03 8.56 -13.54
#